data_52871ce3665064c7d28512feddce76cd
#
_entry.id   52871ce3665064c7d28512feddce76cd
#
_cell.length_a   1.000
_cell.length_b   1.000
_cell.length_c   1.000
_cell.angle_alpha   90.00
_cell.angle_beta   90.00
_cell.angle_gamma   90.00
#
_symmetry.space_group_name_H-M   'P 1'
#
loop_
_entity.id
_entity.type
_entity.pdbx_description
1 polymer ?
#
loop_
_entity_poly.entity_id
_entity_poly.type
_entity_poly.pdbx_seq_one_letter_code
_entity_poly.pdbx_strand_id
1 'polypeptide(L)'
;MTKILVVEDEASFSEALEFLLGKEGFSVVSADTGAEALRKFDQGGIDLVLLDLMIPEVSGTEVCRQIRAKSRVPIIMLTAKDSEVDKVVGLEIGADDYVTKPYSSRELVARIRAVLRRNSGEAIDNEPGVMSVGSIRMDVDRHQVVVNGIPVSLPLKEFELLEFLMRNAGRVLTRMQLIDRVWVS
;
A
#
# COMPACT_ATOMS: atom_id res chain seq x y z
N MET A 1 -18.92 7.41 -2.92
CA MET A 1 -18.50 6.00 -2.76
C MET A 1 -17.20 5.77 -3.52
N THR A 2 -16.23 5.18 -2.88
CA THR A 2 -14.94 4.88 -3.49
C THR A 2 -15.11 3.83 -4.59
N LYS A 3 -14.62 4.14 -5.79
CA LYS A 3 -14.71 3.28 -6.96
C LYS A 3 -13.36 2.64 -7.25
N ILE A 4 -13.32 1.31 -7.31
CA ILE A 4 -12.11 0.53 -7.56
C ILE A 4 -12.20 -0.13 -8.92
N LEU A 5 -11.18 0.07 -9.75
CA LEU A 5 -11.02 -0.66 -11.00
C LEU A 5 -10.25 -1.95 -10.72
N VAL A 6 -10.88 -3.09 -10.97
CA VAL A 6 -10.26 -4.41 -10.80
C VAL A 6 -9.88 -4.94 -12.18
N VAL A 7 -8.60 -5.16 -12.40
CA VAL A 7 -8.06 -5.68 -13.66
C VAL A 7 -7.58 -7.10 -13.44
N GLU A 8 -8.38 -8.06 -13.84
CA GLU A 8 -8.15 -9.49 -13.64
C GLU A 8 -8.79 -10.27 -14.78
N ASP A 9 -8.05 -11.13 -15.46
CA ASP A 9 -8.53 -11.92 -16.59
C ASP A 9 -9.25 -13.20 -16.19
N GLU A 10 -9.03 -13.66 -14.97
CA GLU A 10 -9.68 -14.88 -14.46
C GLU A 10 -11.01 -14.54 -13.79
N ALA A 11 -12.12 -14.96 -14.40
CA ALA A 11 -13.46 -14.59 -13.96
C ALA A 11 -13.75 -14.95 -12.50
N SER A 12 -13.28 -16.10 -12.03
CA SER A 12 -13.49 -16.51 -10.64
C SER A 12 -12.85 -15.57 -9.62
N PHE A 13 -11.65 -15.10 -9.91
CA PHE A 13 -10.97 -14.11 -9.06
C PHE A 13 -11.63 -12.74 -9.14
N SER A 14 -12.02 -12.33 -10.34
CA SER A 14 -12.70 -11.05 -10.53
C SER A 14 -14.03 -11.00 -9.76
N GLU A 15 -14.83 -12.05 -9.88
CA GLU A 15 -16.11 -12.15 -9.18
C GLU A 15 -15.93 -12.17 -7.66
N ALA A 16 -14.93 -12.90 -7.17
CA ALA A 16 -14.61 -12.94 -5.74
C ALA A 16 -14.21 -11.56 -5.22
N LEU A 17 -13.41 -10.82 -5.97
CA LEU A 17 -13.01 -9.46 -5.62
C LEU A 17 -14.19 -8.50 -5.64
N GLU A 18 -15.05 -8.59 -6.65
CA GLU A 18 -16.26 -7.77 -6.72
C GLU A 18 -17.15 -7.98 -5.49
N PHE A 19 -17.35 -9.23 -5.11
CA PHE A 19 -18.14 -9.57 -3.93
C PHE A 19 -17.51 -9.02 -2.66
N LEU A 20 -16.22 -9.28 -2.47
CA LEU A 20 -15.49 -8.83 -1.28
C LEU A 20 -15.52 -7.31 -1.14
N LEU A 21 -15.18 -6.61 -2.21
CA LEU A 21 -15.08 -5.15 -2.17
C LEU A 21 -16.46 -4.50 -2.05
N GLY A 22 -17.46 -5.07 -2.70
CA GLY A 22 -18.84 -4.61 -2.56
C GLY A 22 -19.34 -4.73 -1.12
N LYS A 23 -18.99 -5.83 -0.46
CA LYS A 23 -19.33 -6.06 0.95
C LYS A 23 -18.67 -5.04 1.88
N GLU A 24 -17.50 -4.56 1.52
CA GLU A 24 -16.75 -3.56 2.30
C GLU A 24 -17.16 -2.12 1.97
N GLY A 25 -18.15 -1.94 1.12
CA GLY A 25 -18.69 -0.63 0.79
C GLY A 25 -18.07 0.07 -0.41
N PHE A 26 -17.25 -0.64 -1.20
CA PHE A 26 -16.65 -0.09 -2.41
C PHE A 26 -17.52 -0.35 -3.64
N SER A 27 -17.46 0.57 -4.60
CA SER A 27 -18.01 0.35 -5.93
C SER A 27 -16.93 -0.27 -6.82
N VAL A 28 -17.26 -1.26 -7.63
CA VAL A 28 -16.29 -1.99 -8.43
C VAL A 28 -16.58 -1.87 -9.92
N VAL A 29 -15.54 -1.60 -10.69
CA VAL A 29 -15.55 -1.66 -12.16
C VAL A 29 -14.52 -2.73 -12.55
N SER A 30 -14.92 -3.69 -13.35
CA SER A 30 -14.05 -4.80 -13.74
C SER A 30 -13.56 -4.65 -15.17
N ALA A 31 -12.32 -5.07 -15.40
CA ALA A 31 -11.73 -5.20 -16.74
C ALA A 31 -10.97 -6.52 -16.81
N ASP A 32 -11.10 -7.24 -17.91
CA ASP A 32 -10.44 -8.53 -18.09
C ASP A 32 -9.19 -8.46 -18.98
N THR A 33 -8.93 -7.33 -19.61
CA THR A 33 -7.72 -7.07 -20.39
C THR A 33 -7.11 -5.72 -20.04
N GLY A 34 -5.84 -5.54 -20.38
CA GLY A 34 -5.17 -4.25 -20.20
C GLY A 34 -5.78 -3.13 -21.03
N ALA A 35 -6.18 -3.44 -22.26
CA ALA A 35 -6.82 -2.46 -23.14
C ALA A 35 -8.16 -1.98 -22.58
N GLU A 36 -8.97 -2.91 -22.07
CA GLU A 36 -10.25 -2.58 -21.46
C GLU A 36 -10.05 -1.77 -20.17
N ALA A 37 -9.03 -2.11 -19.38
CA ALA A 37 -8.69 -1.38 -18.17
C ALA A 37 -8.38 0.08 -18.48
N LEU A 38 -7.55 0.33 -19.47
CA LEU A 38 -7.17 1.68 -19.86
C LEU A 38 -8.38 2.48 -20.39
N ARG A 39 -9.23 1.84 -21.16
CA ARG A 39 -10.46 2.47 -21.67
C ARG A 39 -11.40 2.86 -20.53
N LYS A 40 -11.63 1.95 -19.58
CA LYS A 40 -12.50 2.20 -18.43
C LYS A 40 -11.90 3.24 -17.49
N PHE A 41 -10.59 3.23 -17.33
CA PHE A 41 -9.90 4.25 -16.54
C PHE A 41 -10.08 5.65 -17.14
N ASP A 42 -10.01 5.77 -18.47
CA ASP A 42 -10.18 7.05 -19.16
C ASP A 42 -11.59 7.63 -19.05
N GLN A 43 -12.57 6.80 -18.71
CA GLN A 43 -13.95 7.28 -18.43
C GLN A 43 -14.04 8.08 -17.15
N GLY A 44 -13.02 8.03 -16.30
CA GLY A 44 -12.94 8.80 -15.07
C GLY A 44 -13.65 8.18 -13.88
N GLY A 45 -13.46 8.79 -12.72
CA GLY A 45 -14.13 8.40 -11.49
C GLY A 45 -13.50 7.23 -10.74
N ILE A 46 -12.34 6.74 -11.17
CA ILE A 46 -11.65 5.65 -10.49
C ILE A 46 -10.79 6.22 -9.36
N ASP A 47 -10.96 5.67 -8.16
CA ASP A 47 -10.23 6.10 -6.97
C ASP A 47 -9.05 5.21 -6.61
N LEU A 48 -9.04 3.96 -7.10
CA LEU A 48 -7.97 3.00 -6.87
C LEU A 48 -8.01 1.93 -7.95
N VAL A 49 -6.84 1.41 -8.33
CA VAL A 49 -6.72 0.32 -9.31
C VAL A 49 -6.08 -0.90 -8.64
N LEU A 50 -6.77 -2.04 -8.72
CA LEU A 50 -6.20 -3.36 -8.40
C LEU A 50 -5.81 -4.00 -9.73
N LEU A 51 -4.52 -4.28 -9.90
CA LEU A 51 -3.98 -4.65 -11.21
C LEU A 51 -3.19 -5.94 -11.12
N ASP A 52 -3.69 -6.98 -11.79
CA ASP A 52 -2.93 -8.22 -11.95
C ASP A 52 -1.82 -8.01 -12.98
N LEU A 53 -0.62 -8.48 -12.66
CA LEU A 53 0.52 -8.40 -13.58
C LEU A 53 0.35 -9.28 -14.81
N MET A 54 -0.31 -10.42 -14.65
CA MET A 54 -0.45 -11.43 -15.71
C MET A 54 -1.81 -11.32 -16.39
N ILE A 55 -1.99 -10.26 -17.18
CA ILE A 55 -3.21 -10.04 -17.95
C ILE A 55 -2.91 -10.05 -19.45
N PRO A 56 -3.91 -10.43 -20.32
CA PRO A 56 -3.69 -10.48 -21.75
C PRO A 56 -3.65 -9.09 -22.42
N GLU A 57 -3.15 -9.05 -23.63
CA GLU A 57 -3.00 -7.89 -24.52
C GLU A 57 -1.94 -6.90 -24.07
N VAL A 58 -2.26 -6.07 -23.07
CA VAL A 58 -1.30 -5.11 -22.51
C VAL A 58 -0.92 -5.61 -21.12
N SER A 59 0.38 -5.77 -20.86
CA SER A 59 0.85 -6.29 -19.56
C SER A 59 0.45 -5.37 -18.40
N GLY A 60 0.36 -5.94 -17.20
CA GLY A 60 0.05 -5.16 -16.00
C GLY A 60 1.03 -4.02 -15.76
N THR A 61 2.32 -4.24 -16.03
CA THR A 61 3.34 -3.21 -15.88
C THR A 61 3.12 -2.05 -16.87
N GLU A 62 2.73 -2.36 -18.09
CA GLU A 62 2.44 -1.34 -19.09
C GLU A 62 1.17 -0.55 -18.75
N VAL A 63 0.13 -1.22 -18.25
CA VAL A 63 -1.09 -0.54 -17.78
C VAL A 63 -0.73 0.43 -16.65
N CYS A 64 0.07 0.00 -15.69
CA CYS A 64 0.53 0.84 -14.59
C CYS A 64 1.28 2.07 -15.10
N ARG A 65 2.21 1.87 -16.03
CA ARG A 65 2.98 2.97 -16.63
C ARG A 65 2.08 3.99 -17.32
N GLN A 66 1.13 3.53 -18.12
CA GLN A 66 0.22 4.41 -18.85
C GLN A 66 -0.71 5.19 -17.93
N ILE A 67 -1.23 4.54 -16.88
CA ILE A 67 -2.06 5.21 -15.89
C ILE A 67 -1.22 6.25 -15.14
N ARG A 68 -0.02 5.88 -14.73
CA ARG A 68 0.86 6.77 -13.96
C ARG A 68 1.33 7.98 -14.76
N ALA A 69 1.41 7.87 -16.07
CA ALA A 69 1.75 9.00 -16.95
C ALA A 69 0.70 10.11 -16.93
N LYS A 70 -0.54 9.79 -16.60
CA LYS A 70 -1.66 10.76 -16.64
C LYS A 70 -2.40 10.93 -15.32
N SER A 71 -2.10 10.15 -14.28
CA SER A 71 -2.82 10.19 -13.03
C SER A 71 -1.94 9.74 -11.86
N ARG A 72 -2.26 10.22 -10.66
CA ARG A 72 -1.66 9.78 -9.40
C ARG A 72 -2.57 8.84 -8.62
N VAL A 73 -3.58 8.28 -9.27
CA VAL A 73 -4.48 7.32 -8.63
C VAL A 73 -3.67 6.18 -8.01
N PRO A 74 -4.01 5.73 -6.79
CA PRO A 74 -3.29 4.62 -6.17
C PRO A 74 -3.44 3.33 -6.97
N ILE A 75 -2.35 2.60 -7.14
CA ILE A 75 -2.30 1.32 -7.85
C ILE A 75 -1.72 0.27 -6.93
N ILE A 76 -2.46 -0.82 -6.71
CA ILE A 76 -1.99 -1.99 -5.99
C ILE A 76 -1.83 -3.13 -6.99
N MET A 77 -0.61 -3.66 -7.09
CA MET A 77 -0.31 -4.78 -7.99
C MET A 77 -0.63 -6.11 -7.31
N LEU A 78 -1.26 -7.01 -8.05
CA LEU A 78 -1.47 -8.39 -7.62
C LEU A 78 -0.43 -9.27 -8.32
N THR A 79 0.39 -9.98 -7.54
CA THR A 79 1.53 -10.73 -8.08
C THR A 79 1.48 -12.20 -7.66
N ALA A 80 2.19 -13.06 -8.41
CA ALA A 80 2.39 -14.44 -7.99
C ALA A 80 3.39 -14.49 -6.82
N LYS A 81 3.28 -15.53 -5.98
CA LYS A 81 4.02 -15.66 -4.72
C LYS A 81 5.53 -15.56 -4.85
N ASP A 82 6.11 -16.01 -5.96
CA ASP A 82 7.57 -16.10 -6.11
C ASP A 82 8.17 -15.02 -7.04
N SER A 83 7.43 -13.95 -7.30
CA SER A 83 7.78 -12.93 -8.30
C SER A 83 8.40 -11.69 -7.65
N GLU A 84 9.57 -11.84 -7.00
CA GLU A 84 10.26 -10.68 -6.38
C GLU A 84 10.71 -9.66 -7.42
N VAL A 85 11.13 -10.12 -8.59
CA VAL A 85 11.53 -9.24 -9.69
C VAL A 85 10.35 -8.39 -10.16
N ASP A 86 9.16 -8.99 -10.27
CA ASP A 86 7.96 -8.28 -10.66
C ASP A 86 7.55 -7.24 -9.61
N LYS A 87 7.76 -7.52 -8.33
CA LYS A 87 7.50 -6.57 -7.24
C LYS A 87 8.39 -5.34 -7.36
N VAL A 88 9.68 -5.54 -7.59
CA VAL A 88 10.64 -4.44 -7.73
C VAL A 88 10.30 -3.61 -8.96
N VAL A 89 10.04 -4.24 -10.09
CA VAL A 89 9.65 -3.55 -11.33
C VAL A 89 8.35 -2.77 -11.12
N GLY A 90 7.35 -3.37 -10.47
CA GLY A 90 6.08 -2.71 -10.18
C GLY A 90 6.25 -1.43 -9.36
N LEU A 91 7.06 -1.47 -8.31
CA LEU A 91 7.34 -0.30 -7.48
C LEU A 91 8.14 0.76 -8.23
N GLU A 92 9.11 0.36 -9.06
CA GLU A 92 9.91 1.28 -9.86
C GLU A 92 9.07 2.05 -10.88
N ILE A 93 8.05 1.42 -11.46
CA ILE A 93 7.17 2.07 -12.44
C ILE A 93 6.03 2.86 -11.82
N GLY A 94 5.93 2.86 -10.49
CA GLY A 94 5.02 3.74 -9.78
C GLY A 94 3.81 3.10 -9.10
N ALA A 95 3.80 1.78 -8.88
CA ALA A 95 2.78 1.16 -8.05
C ALA A 95 2.94 1.59 -6.58
N ASP A 96 1.83 1.75 -5.89
CA ASP A 96 1.84 2.20 -4.49
C ASP A 96 2.04 1.05 -3.51
N ASP A 97 1.64 -0.14 -3.89
CA ASP A 97 1.79 -1.33 -3.08
C ASP A 97 1.62 -2.57 -3.96
N TYR A 98 1.90 -3.73 -3.41
CA TYR A 98 1.64 -5.00 -4.07
C TYR A 98 1.14 -6.02 -3.07
N VAL A 99 0.35 -6.97 -3.55
CA VAL A 99 -0.18 -8.07 -2.74
C VAL A 99 0.12 -9.38 -3.47
N THR A 100 0.72 -10.32 -2.76
CA THR A 100 1.10 -11.62 -3.31
C THR A 100 -0.08 -12.60 -3.26
N LYS A 101 -0.35 -13.28 -4.37
CA LYS A 101 -1.35 -14.36 -4.42
C LYS A 101 -0.74 -15.65 -3.87
N PRO A 102 -1.48 -16.46 -3.09
CA PRO A 102 -2.80 -16.19 -2.56
C PRO A 102 -2.75 -15.16 -1.42
N TYR A 103 -3.72 -14.28 -1.38
CA TYR A 103 -3.82 -13.25 -0.34
C TYR A 103 -5.04 -13.53 0.56
N SER A 104 -5.00 -13.03 1.78
CA SER A 104 -6.19 -13.03 2.63
C SER A 104 -7.05 -11.81 2.30
N SER A 105 -8.37 -12.00 2.39
CA SER A 105 -9.31 -10.89 2.18
C SER A 105 -9.04 -9.72 3.13
N ARG A 106 -8.71 -10.04 4.37
CA ARG A 106 -8.40 -9.04 5.40
C ARG A 106 -7.16 -8.24 5.04
N GLU A 107 -6.10 -8.90 4.57
CA GLU A 107 -4.87 -8.23 4.15
C GLU A 107 -5.13 -7.28 2.98
N LEU A 108 -5.84 -7.75 1.96
CA LEU A 108 -6.13 -6.95 0.78
C LEU A 108 -6.93 -5.69 1.15
N VAL A 109 -8.00 -5.84 1.91
CA VAL A 109 -8.82 -4.70 2.34
C VAL A 109 -8.02 -3.72 3.18
N ALA A 110 -7.18 -4.22 4.09
CA ALA A 110 -6.33 -3.36 4.92
C ALA A 110 -5.36 -2.53 4.08
N ARG A 111 -4.76 -3.13 3.06
CA ARG A 111 -3.84 -2.42 2.15
C ARG A 111 -4.57 -1.39 1.29
N ILE A 112 -5.75 -1.72 0.80
CA ILE A 112 -6.59 -0.78 0.05
C ILE A 112 -6.89 0.44 0.90
N ARG A 113 -7.36 0.25 2.13
CA ARG A 113 -7.69 1.36 3.03
C ARG A 113 -6.45 2.18 3.39
N ALA A 114 -5.30 1.54 3.60
CA ALA A 114 -4.05 2.22 3.89
C ALA A 114 -3.60 3.12 2.73
N VAL A 115 -3.66 2.61 1.51
CA VAL A 115 -3.27 3.36 0.32
C VAL A 115 -4.23 4.52 0.05
N LEU A 116 -5.52 4.32 0.25
CA LEU A 116 -6.53 5.37 0.11
C LEU A 116 -6.31 6.50 1.13
N ARG A 117 -5.98 6.16 2.38
CA ARG A 117 -5.68 7.17 3.40
C ARG A 117 -4.47 8.01 3.03
N ARG A 118 -3.41 7.36 2.51
CA ARG A 118 -2.20 8.06 2.06
C ARG A 118 -2.50 9.08 0.98
N ASN A 119 -3.37 8.71 0.05
CA ASN A 119 -3.67 9.52 -1.12
C ASN A 119 -4.67 10.64 -0.83
N SER A 120 -5.49 10.51 0.21
CA SER A 120 -6.53 11.51 0.52
C SER A 120 -5.98 12.75 1.21
N GLY A 121 -4.74 12.73 1.69
CA GLY A 121 -4.15 13.84 2.44
C GLY A 121 -4.79 14.09 3.79
N GLU A 122 -5.69 13.22 4.23
CA GLU A 122 -6.47 13.44 5.45
C GLU A 122 -5.68 13.22 6.73
N ALA A 123 -4.50 12.68 6.67
CA ALA A 123 -3.71 12.56 7.88
C ALA A 123 -2.25 12.34 7.60
N ILE A 124 -1.51 13.40 7.68
CA ILE A 124 -0.07 13.36 7.83
C ILE A 124 0.30 12.42 8.99
N ASP A 125 -0.58 12.29 9.99
CA ASP A 125 -0.36 11.47 11.18
C ASP A 125 -0.76 9.99 11.02
N ASN A 126 -1.44 9.60 9.94
CA ASN A 126 -1.91 8.23 9.70
C ASN A 126 -1.29 7.57 8.49
N GLU A 127 -0.23 8.11 7.92
CA GLU A 127 0.49 7.43 6.86
C GLU A 127 1.15 6.15 7.40
N PRO A 128 1.04 5.00 6.68
CA PRO A 128 1.80 3.81 7.06
C PRO A 128 3.28 4.15 7.14
N GLY A 129 3.92 3.76 8.25
CA GLY A 129 5.32 4.07 8.50
C GLY A 129 5.57 5.42 9.15
N VAL A 130 4.56 6.27 9.32
CA VAL A 130 4.69 7.54 10.04
C VAL A 130 3.97 7.45 11.38
N MET A 131 4.66 7.80 12.45
CA MET A 131 4.12 7.82 13.80
C MET A 131 4.33 9.19 14.43
N SER A 132 3.38 9.61 15.25
CA SER A 132 3.49 10.84 16.04
C SER A 132 3.12 10.57 17.48
N VAL A 133 4.00 10.97 18.40
CA VAL A 133 3.74 10.91 19.83
C VAL A 133 4.24 12.23 20.44
N GLY A 134 3.32 13.01 20.99
CA GLY A 134 3.67 14.34 21.48
C GLY A 134 4.26 15.22 20.37
N SER A 135 5.46 15.73 20.58
CA SER A 135 6.17 16.57 19.61
C SER A 135 7.07 15.77 18.65
N ILE A 136 7.11 14.45 18.78
CA ILE A 136 7.97 13.57 17.97
C ILE A 136 7.19 13.01 16.80
N ARG A 137 7.74 13.17 15.60
CA ARG A 137 7.23 12.55 14.38
C ARG A 137 8.33 11.68 13.78
N MET A 138 7.99 10.43 13.50
CA MET A 138 8.93 9.45 12.95
C MET A 138 8.39 8.87 11.65
N ASP A 139 9.23 8.91 10.61
CA ASP A 139 8.97 8.23 9.34
C ASP A 139 9.89 7.01 9.28
N VAL A 140 9.33 5.83 9.53
CA VAL A 140 10.12 4.58 9.60
C VAL A 140 10.70 4.20 8.24
N ASP A 141 9.94 4.40 7.18
CA ASP A 141 10.37 4.03 5.83
C ASP A 141 11.55 4.88 5.34
N ARG A 142 11.57 6.15 5.73
CA ARG A 142 12.64 7.09 5.35
C ARG A 142 13.72 7.23 6.39
N HIS A 143 13.60 6.57 7.54
CA HIS A 143 14.51 6.69 8.69
C HIS A 143 14.69 8.14 9.13
N GLN A 144 13.59 8.89 9.24
CA GLN A 144 13.60 10.29 9.63
C GLN A 144 12.86 10.51 10.95
N VAL A 145 13.43 11.37 11.79
CA VAL A 145 12.82 11.79 13.06
C VAL A 145 12.80 13.30 13.10
N VAL A 146 11.65 13.87 13.44
CA VAL A 146 11.48 15.30 13.61
C VAL A 146 10.92 15.57 15.00
N VAL A 147 11.53 16.48 15.74
CA VAL A 147 11.09 16.88 17.07
C VAL A 147 10.82 18.38 17.06
N ASN A 148 9.58 18.77 17.35
CA ASN A 148 9.16 20.18 17.30
C ASN A 148 9.48 20.87 15.96
N GLY A 149 9.34 20.11 14.86
CA GLY A 149 9.64 20.62 13.52
C GLY A 149 11.13 20.62 13.14
N ILE A 150 12.00 20.16 14.01
CA ILE A 150 13.45 20.14 13.78
C ILE A 150 13.90 18.71 13.50
N PRO A 151 14.55 18.43 12.35
CA PRO A 151 15.08 17.11 12.04
C PRO A 151 16.17 16.70 13.05
N VAL A 152 16.10 15.43 13.49
CA VAL A 152 17.06 14.85 14.41
C VAL A 152 17.66 13.61 13.78
N SER A 153 18.99 13.49 13.81
CA SER A 153 19.69 12.31 13.28
C SER A 153 19.96 11.33 14.43
N LEU A 154 19.53 10.08 14.25
CA LEU A 154 19.76 9.01 15.23
C LEU A 154 20.52 7.86 14.60
N PRO A 155 21.49 7.26 15.30
CA PRO A 155 22.09 5.98 14.89
C PRO A 155 21.00 4.91 14.79
N LEU A 156 21.24 3.87 13.96
CA LEU A 156 20.23 2.86 13.65
C LEU A 156 19.59 2.23 14.89
N LYS A 157 20.38 1.82 15.87
CA LYS A 157 19.84 1.17 17.07
C LYS A 157 19.03 2.12 17.95
N GLU A 158 19.41 3.37 17.98
CA GLU A 158 18.63 4.40 18.69
C GLU A 158 17.31 4.67 17.96
N PHE A 159 17.35 4.70 16.64
CA PHE A 159 16.15 4.83 15.82
C PHE A 159 15.18 3.65 16.05
N GLU A 160 15.67 2.43 16.02
CA GLU A 160 14.87 1.23 16.28
C GLU A 160 14.27 1.22 17.68
N LEU A 161 15.04 1.67 18.68
CA LEU A 161 14.55 1.79 20.05
C LEU A 161 13.41 2.80 20.14
N LEU A 162 13.58 3.96 19.54
CA LEU A 162 12.56 5.01 19.53
C LEU A 162 11.29 4.51 18.81
N GLU A 163 11.44 3.83 17.70
CA GLU A 163 10.32 3.22 16.97
C GLU A 163 9.54 2.27 17.87
N PHE A 164 10.23 1.37 18.58
CA PHE A 164 9.59 0.41 19.46
C PHE A 164 8.86 1.11 20.62
N LEU A 165 9.48 2.12 21.20
CA LEU A 165 8.85 2.90 22.27
C LEU A 165 7.61 3.64 21.79
N MET A 166 7.67 4.24 20.61
CA MET A 166 6.54 4.97 20.06
C MET A 166 5.36 4.06 19.70
N ARG A 167 5.64 2.85 19.20
CA ARG A 167 4.60 1.86 18.92
C ARG A 167 3.90 1.35 20.18
N ASN A 168 4.55 1.47 21.31
CA ASN A 168 4.05 1.05 22.60
C ASN A 168 3.79 2.23 23.55
N ALA A 169 3.54 3.40 23.00
CA ALA A 169 3.25 4.60 23.78
C ALA A 169 2.09 4.35 24.75
N GLY A 170 2.26 4.79 26.00
CA GLY A 170 1.29 4.55 27.06
C GLY A 170 1.45 3.21 27.77
N ARG A 171 2.40 2.37 27.37
CA ARG A 171 2.68 1.08 28.01
C ARG A 171 4.03 1.09 28.69
N VAL A 172 4.11 0.41 29.84
CA VAL A 172 5.38 0.18 30.53
C VAL A 172 6.06 -1.02 29.87
N LEU A 173 7.30 -0.85 29.46
CA LEU A 173 8.10 -1.92 28.86
C LEU A 173 9.25 -2.28 29.79
N THR A 174 9.55 -3.58 29.89
CA THR A 174 10.70 -4.04 30.69
C THR A 174 11.99 -3.87 29.91
N ARG A 175 13.10 -3.79 30.62
CA ARG A 175 14.43 -3.77 30.02
C ARG A 175 14.66 -4.99 29.10
N MET A 176 14.19 -6.14 29.51
CA MET A 176 14.28 -7.40 28.74
C MET A 176 13.57 -7.29 27.41
N GLN A 177 12.36 -6.73 27.38
CA GLN A 177 11.59 -6.52 26.16
C GLN A 177 12.32 -5.59 25.19
N LEU A 178 12.93 -4.53 25.70
CA LEU A 178 13.68 -3.59 24.88
C LEU A 178 14.92 -4.26 24.28
N ILE A 179 15.67 -5.00 25.09
CA ILE A 179 16.87 -5.68 24.64
C ILE A 179 16.54 -6.73 23.57
N ASP A 180 15.54 -7.57 23.82
CA ASP A 180 15.14 -8.62 22.89
C ASP A 180 14.69 -8.06 21.55
N ARG A 181 13.96 -6.97 21.55
CA ARG A 181 13.41 -6.39 20.33
C ARG A 181 14.45 -5.66 19.49
N VAL A 182 15.34 -4.92 20.12
CA VAL A 182 16.26 -4.00 19.42
C VAL A 182 17.64 -4.62 19.19
N TRP A 183 18.16 -5.39 20.14
CA TRP A 183 19.53 -5.88 20.10
C TRP A 183 19.69 -7.38 19.85
N VAL A 184 18.65 -8.18 20.01
CA VAL A 184 18.73 -9.63 19.85
C VAL A 184 18.11 -10.16 18.58
N SER A 185 17.21 -9.42 17.95
CA SER A 185 16.56 -9.84 16.71
C SER A 185 17.37 -9.56 15.47
#